data_d2e39589f27fb18496f3d8584fdab2b9
#
_entry.id   d2e39589f27fb18496f3d8584fdab2b9
#
_cell.length_a   1.000
_cell.length_b   1.000
_cell.length_c   1.000
_cell.angle_alpha   90.00
_cell.angle_beta   90.00
_cell.angle_gamma   90.00
#
_symmetry.space_group_name_H-M   'P 1'
#
loop_
_entity.id
_entity.type
_entity.pdbx_description
1 polymer ?
#
loop_
_entity_poly.entity_id
_entity_poly.type
_entity_poly.pdbx_seq_one_letter_code
_entity_poly.pdbx_strand_id
1 'polypeptide(L)'
;MKKILVINPGSTSTKIAFYHDGEQVWKESIEHDAAEIKKYAVIYDQKDMRTKLVRDALAAHGEKVTELDGVVARGGLLPSYVNEETGAVTTVSSGAYEVTPALIEALRERPINHHASNLGCAIAYDIANEAGVKAYIYDPVTVDELVELVRLTGLKDVRRVGQAHNLNMRAAAMKVCREKGVDYYSSNVAVAHLGGGITLSLHSNGRIIDIVSDDEGPFSPERAGLIPDYLMVRKIEKDKLDYNGAMKLLQRQGGLTSYFGTSDSRVVEKMAEEGDHDAQLVYEAMALGVARGLARLAVLVKGKVDYFVLTGGIAYSKSFCEMVKDYAGFLGKFVVVPGENEMQALADGCLRVLGGEETAHIYG
;
A
#
# COMPACT_ATOMS: atom_id res chain seq x y z
N MET A 1 24.33 1.59 -17.28
CA MET A 1 23.70 2.41 -16.21
C MET A 1 22.25 2.61 -16.60
N LYS A 2 21.33 2.16 -15.75
CA LYS A 2 19.89 2.21 -16.01
C LYS A 2 19.27 3.46 -15.42
N LYS A 3 18.62 4.27 -16.26
CA LYS A 3 17.90 5.50 -15.89
C LYS A 3 16.42 5.21 -15.75
N ILE A 4 15.87 5.35 -14.54
CA ILE A 4 14.47 5.04 -14.23
C ILE A 4 13.77 6.28 -13.72
N LEU A 5 12.62 6.59 -14.31
CA LEU A 5 11.69 7.58 -13.83
C LEU A 5 10.59 6.92 -13.00
N VAL A 6 10.34 7.44 -11.81
CA VAL A 6 9.29 6.99 -10.90
C VAL A 6 8.23 8.07 -10.72
N ILE A 7 6.95 7.72 -10.86
CA ILE A 7 5.81 8.64 -10.80
C ILE A 7 4.78 8.13 -9.79
N ASN A 8 4.44 8.95 -8.80
CA ASN A 8 3.42 8.63 -7.80
C ASN A 8 2.42 9.79 -7.64
N PRO A 9 1.33 9.79 -8.41
CA PRO A 9 0.30 10.81 -8.31
C PRO A 9 -0.55 10.62 -7.06
N GLY A 10 -0.59 11.64 -6.21
CA GLY A 10 -1.50 11.74 -5.07
C GLY A 10 -2.66 12.70 -5.37
N SER A 11 -3.58 12.84 -4.42
CA SER A 11 -4.76 13.72 -4.56
C SER A 11 -4.38 15.19 -4.70
N THR A 12 -3.40 15.64 -3.92
CA THR A 12 -2.96 17.06 -3.85
C THR A 12 -1.57 17.29 -4.40
N SER A 13 -0.84 16.23 -4.78
CA SER A 13 0.52 16.36 -5.28
C SER A 13 0.86 15.28 -6.30
N THR A 14 1.95 15.48 -7.05
CA THR A 14 2.60 14.42 -7.85
C THR A 14 4.04 14.30 -7.39
N LYS A 15 4.39 13.15 -6.81
CA LYS A 15 5.76 12.84 -6.43
C LYS A 15 6.47 12.21 -7.62
N ILE A 16 7.67 12.71 -7.91
CA ILE A 16 8.53 12.27 -9.01
C ILE A 16 9.90 11.96 -8.42
N ALA A 17 10.52 10.90 -8.86
CA ALA A 17 11.92 10.62 -8.51
C ALA A 17 12.65 9.99 -9.70
N PHE A 18 13.93 10.22 -9.73
CA PHE A 18 14.82 9.74 -10.78
C PHE A 18 15.95 8.90 -10.17
N TYR A 19 16.22 7.78 -10.79
CA TYR A 19 17.17 6.80 -10.29
C TYR A 19 18.21 6.42 -11.36
N HIS A 20 19.46 6.23 -10.91
CA HIS A 20 20.51 5.57 -11.69
C HIS A 20 20.88 4.26 -11.01
N ASP A 21 20.73 3.12 -11.70
CA ASP A 21 21.06 1.78 -11.18
C ASP A 21 20.53 1.51 -9.76
N GLY A 22 19.35 2.05 -9.42
CA GLY A 22 18.71 1.91 -8.11
C GLY A 22 19.06 2.97 -7.07
N GLU A 23 20.04 3.83 -7.35
CA GLU A 23 20.37 4.95 -6.46
C GLU A 23 19.53 6.18 -6.83
N GLN A 24 18.87 6.77 -5.84
CA GLN A 24 18.06 7.98 -6.03
C GLN A 24 18.95 9.18 -6.34
N VAL A 25 18.81 9.73 -7.54
CA VAL A 25 19.54 10.95 -7.96
C VAL A 25 18.84 12.19 -7.43
N TRP A 26 17.51 12.27 -7.63
CA TRP A 26 16.69 13.35 -7.08
C TRP A 26 15.25 12.87 -6.86
N LYS A 27 14.54 13.63 -6.03
CA LYS A 27 13.11 13.42 -5.75
C LYS A 27 12.45 14.78 -5.56
N GLU A 28 11.28 14.96 -6.12
CA GLU A 28 10.47 16.16 -6.03
C GLU A 28 9.00 15.83 -5.73
N SER A 29 8.34 16.69 -4.97
CA SER A 29 6.90 16.65 -4.74
C SER A 29 6.30 17.94 -5.27
N ILE A 30 5.55 17.84 -6.35
CA ILE A 30 4.89 18.99 -6.97
C ILE A 30 3.49 19.08 -6.36
N GLU A 31 3.28 20.07 -5.52
CA GLU A 31 1.97 20.37 -4.94
C GLU A 31 1.05 21.01 -5.99
N HIS A 32 -0.21 20.61 -5.98
CA HIS A 32 -1.22 21.12 -6.88
C HIS A 32 -2.12 22.13 -6.15
N ASP A 33 -2.30 23.30 -6.73
CA ASP A 33 -3.27 24.27 -6.21
C ASP A 33 -4.68 23.65 -6.22
N ALA A 34 -5.37 23.76 -5.08
CA ALA A 34 -6.73 23.25 -4.94
C ALA A 34 -7.72 23.91 -5.95
N ALA A 35 -7.47 25.17 -6.33
CA ALA A 35 -8.28 25.86 -7.34
C ALA A 35 -8.01 25.31 -8.75
N GLU A 36 -6.78 24.88 -9.04
CA GLU A 36 -6.44 24.23 -10.31
C GLU A 36 -7.12 22.84 -10.40
N ILE A 37 -6.98 22.02 -9.35
CA ILE A 37 -7.59 20.68 -9.29
C ILE A 37 -9.13 20.75 -9.46
N LYS A 38 -9.78 21.74 -8.86
CA LYS A 38 -11.24 21.93 -8.95
C LYS A 38 -11.76 22.27 -10.35
N LYS A 39 -10.90 22.67 -11.28
CA LYS A 39 -11.29 22.89 -12.68
C LYS A 39 -11.64 21.60 -13.42
N TYR A 40 -11.17 20.48 -12.93
CA TYR A 40 -11.37 19.16 -13.54
C TYR A 40 -12.57 18.47 -12.90
N ALA A 41 -13.62 18.21 -13.67
CA ALA A 41 -14.81 17.51 -13.20
C ALA A 41 -14.51 16.03 -12.89
N VAL A 42 -13.60 15.43 -13.67
CA VAL A 42 -13.16 14.04 -13.53
C VAL A 42 -11.66 14.02 -13.25
N ILE A 43 -11.24 13.15 -12.33
CA ILE A 43 -9.82 13.04 -11.95
C ILE A 43 -8.95 12.72 -13.17
N TYR A 44 -9.44 11.90 -14.11
CA TYR A 44 -8.68 11.51 -15.30
C TYR A 44 -8.31 12.69 -16.20
N ASP A 45 -9.10 13.75 -16.22
CA ASP A 45 -8.85 14.96 -17.04
C ASP A 45 -7.58 15.72 -16.57
N GLN A 46 -7.06 15.42 -15.38
CA GLN A 46 -5.79 15.98 -14.89
C GLN A 46 -4.55 15.36 -15.54
N LYS A 47 -4.71 14.30 -16.37
CA LYS A 47 -3.59 13.53 -16.94
C LYS A 47 -2.60 14.43 -17.69
N ASP A 48 -3.07 15.24 -18.62
CA ASP A 48 -2.19 16.03 -19.48
C ASP A 48 -1.43 17.12 -18.69
N MET A 49 -2.12 17.77 -17.75
CA MET A 49 -1.50 18.74 -16.84
C MET A 49 -0.36 18.07 -16.03
N ARG A 50 -0.64 16.90 -15.43
CA ARG A 50 0.34 16.17 -14.64
C ARG A 50 1.49 15.60 -15.47
N THR A 51 1.20 15.12 -16.70
CA THR A 51 2.24 14.66 -17.64
C THR A 51 3.20 15.81 -18.02
N LYS A 52 2.65 17.02 -18.24
CA LYS A 52 3.46 18.22 -18.49
C LYS A 52 4.39 18.51 -17.30
N LEU A 53 3.86 18.48 -16.07
CA LEU A 53 4.68 18.71 -14.86
C LEU A 53 5.82 17.70 -14.71
N VAL A 54 5.61 16.43 -15.07
CA VAL A 54 6.67 15.40 -15.07
C VAL A 54 7.76 15.75 -16.09
N ARG A 55 7.39 16.18 -17.31
CA ARG A 55 8.38 16.63 -18.31
C ARG A 55 9.16 17.86 -17.86
N ASP A 56 8.43 18.84 -17.30
CA ASP A 56 9.06 20.08 -16.80
C ASP A 56 10.06 19.77 -15.67
N ALA A 57 9.74 18.85 -14.75
CA ALA A 57 10.64 18.40 -13.69
C ALA A 57 11.90 17.70 -14.25
N LEU A 58 11.75 16.78 -15.21
CA LEU A 58 12.91 16.17 -15.88
C LEU A 58 13.82 17.23 -16.51
N ALA A 59 13.25 18.16 -17.26
CA ALA A 59 14.01 19.22 -17.91
C ALA A 59 14.71 20.15 -16.90
N ALA A 60 14.04 20.49 -15.79
CA ALA A 60 14.61 21.32 -14.72
C ALA A 60 15.84 20.66 -14.05
N HIS A 61 15.84 19.32 -13.96
CA HIS A 61 16.97 18.55 -13.45
C HIS A 61 18.00 18.16 -14.53
N GLY A 62 17.85 18.66 -15.76
CA GLY A 62 18.78 18.41 -16.87
C GLY A 62 18.68 17.00 -17.48
N GLU A 63 17.61 16.25 -17.15
CA GLU A 63 17.40 14.91 -17.67
C GLU A 63 16.55 14.94 -18.94
N LYS A 64 16.85 14.03 -19.87
CA LYS A 64 16.13 13.92 -21.14
C LYS A 64 15.22 12.68 -21.13
N VAL A 65 13.99 12.84 -21.56
CA VAL A 65 13.03 11.73 -21.70
C VAL A 65 13.61 10.61 -22.58
N THR A 66 14.31 10.95 -23.65
CA THR A 66 14.89 10.00 -24.60
C THR A 66 16.07 9.17 -24.06
N GLU A 67 16.55 9.49 -22.84
CA GLU A 67 17.63 8.75 -22.18
C GLU A 67 17.13 7.78 -21.11
N LEU A 68 15.82 7.68 -20.91
CA LEU A 68 15.21 6.75 -19.95
C LEU A 68 15.35 5.29 -20.44
N ASP A 69 15.62 4.38 -19.51
CA ASP A 69 15.58 2.93 -19.76
C ASP A 69 14.23 2.32 -19.33
N GLY A 70 13.49 2.99 -18.45
CA GLY A 70 12.18 2.56 -17.99
C GLY A 70 11.44 3.64 -17.22
N VAL A 71 10.11 3.53 -17.22
CA VAL A 71 9.22 4.40 -16.47
C VAL A 71 8.32 3.52 -15.60
N VAL A 72 8.21 3.84 -14.33
CA VAL A 72 7.35 3.10 -13.41
C VAL A 72 6.46 4.04 -12.62
N ALA A 73 5.20 3.66 -12.45
CA ALA A 73 4.25 4.43 -11.66
C ALA A 73 3.58 3.60 -10.56
N ARG A 74 2.97 4.29 -9.61
CA ARG A 74 2.10 3.66 -8.63
C ARG A 74 0.93 2.97 -9.32
N GLY A 75 0.59 1.77 -8.87
CA GLY A 75 -0.33 0.86 -9.55
C GLY A 75 -1.80 1.24 -9.55
N GLY A 76 -2.22 2.25 -8.77
CA GLY A 76 -3.64 2.62 -8.68
C GLY A 76 -4.53 1.51 -8.09
N LEU A 77 -5.83 1.62 -8.36
CA LEU A 77 -6.84 0.65 -7.93
C LEU A 77 -7.29 -0.20 -9.14
N LEU A 78 -6.33 -0.99 -9.65
CA LEU A 78 -6.55 -1.85 -10.81
C LEU A 78 -7.65 -2.88 -10.49
N PRO A 79 -8.72 -2.99 -11.29
CA PRO A 79 -9.74 -4.01 -11.08
C PRO A 79 -9.21 -5.40 -11.46
N SER A 80 -9.83 -6.46 -10.93
CA SER A 80 -9.65 -7.82 -11.47
C SER A 80 -10.05 -7.85 -12.94
N TYR A 81 -9.35 -8.62 -13.73
CA TYR A 81 -9.71 -8.84 -15.12
C TYR A 81 -10.86 -9.84 -15.22
N VAL A 82 -11.88 -9.48 -15.99
CA VAL A 82 -13.00 -10.37 -16.31
C VAL A 82 -12.93 -10.71 -17.80
N ASN A 83 -12.75 -11.97 -18.10
CA ASN A 83 -12.82 -12.45 -19.48
C ASN A 83 -14.28 -12.40 -19.95
N GLU A 84 -14.61 -11.59 -20.93
CA GLU A 84 -15.97 -11.33 -21.39
C GLU A 84 -16.63 -12.57 -22.04
N GLU A 85 -15.84 -13.46 -22.63
CA GLU A 85 -16.34 -14.65 -23.30
C GLU A 85 -16.67 -15.79 -22.31
N THR A 86 -15.81 -15.95 -21.30
CA THR A 86 -15.90 -17.08 -20.36
C THR A 86 -16.48 -16.70 -19.00
N GLY A 87 -16.52 -15.41 -18.67
CA GLY A 87 -16.84 -14.90 -17.33
C GLY A 87 -15.78 -15.22 -16.28
N ALA A 88 -14.63 -15.75 -16.68
CA ALA A 88 -13.54 -16.07 -15.75
C ALA A 88 -12.93 -14.77 -15.17
N VAL A 89 -12.70 -14.78 -13.85
CA VAL A 89 -12.12 -13.66 -13.14
C VAL A 89 -10.67 -13.97 -12.78
N THR A 90 -9.73 -13.12 -13.22
CA THR A 90 -8.33 -13.16 -12.82
C THR A 90 -8.06 -12.02 -11.85
N THR A 91 -7.70 -12.36 -10.60
CA THR A 91 -7.36 -11.37 -9.58
C THR A 91 -6.00 -10.72 -9.86
N VAL A 92 -5.77 -9.53 -9.30
CA VAL A 92 -4.51 -8.80 -9.46
C VAL A 92 -3.42 -9.49 -8.64
N SER A 93 -2.35 -9.89 -9.30
CA SER A 93 -1.16 -10.48 -8.67
C SER A 93 -0.16 -9.42 -8.21
N SER A 94 0.72 -9.76 -7.28
CA SER A 94 1.86 -8.92 -6.91
C SER A 94 2.90 -8.87 -8.02
N GLY A 95 3.73 -7.83 -8.03
CA GLY A 95 4.78 -7.62 -9.02
C GLY A 95 4.46 -6.52 -10.03
N ALA A 96 5.24 -6.53 -11.11
CA ALA A 96 5.12 -5.56 -12.19
C ALA A 96 3.99 -5.91 -13.16
N TYR A 97 3.29 -4.89 -13.63
CA TYR A 97 2.43 -4.96 -14.81
C TYR A 97 2.98 -4.04 -15.88
N GLU A 98 3.15 -4.54 -17.09
CA GLU A 98 3.43 -3.68 -18.26
C GLU A 98 2.20 -2.83 -18.54
N VAL A 99 2.39 -1.52 -18.69
CA VAL A 99 1.29 -0.61 -18.98
C VAL A 99 0.93 -0.74 -20.46
N THR A 100 -0.26 -1.27 -20.70
CA THR A 100 -0.87 -1.42 -22.02
C THR A 100 -2.08 -0.52 -22.17
N PRO A 101 -2.59 -0.25 -23.38
CA PRO A 101 -3.85 0.46 -23.58
C PRO A 101 -5.03 -0.18 -22.82
N ALA A 102 -5.09 -1.52 -22.75
CA ALA A 102 -6.15 -2.23 -22.00
C ALA A 102 -6.08 -1.96 -20.49
N LEU A 103 -4.86 -1.91 -19.90
CA LEU A 103 -4.68 -1.57 -18.49
C LEU A 103 -5.09 -0.13 -18.21
N ILE A 104 -4.72 0.82 -19.09
CA ILE A 104 -5.11 2.23 -18.96
C ILE A 104 -6.63 2.37 -19.04
N GLU A 105 -7.28 1.71 -19.98
CA GLU A 105 -8.73 1.71 -20.12
C GLU A 105 -9.44 1.15 -18.89
N ALA A 106 -8.94 0.03 -18.32
CA ALA A 106 -9.48 -0.55 -17.10
C ALA A 106 -9.43 0.43 -15.92
N LEU A 107 -8.30 1.14 -15.72
CA LEU A 107 -8.15 2.13 -14.67
C LEU A 107 -8.93 3.43 -14.91
N ARG A 108 -9.25 3.75 -16.16
CA ARG A 108 -10.06 4.90 -16.53
C ARG A 108 -11.56 4.64 -16.41
N GLU A 109 -12.03 3.53 -17.00
CA GLU A 109 -13.46 3.28 -17.21
C GLU A 109 -14.08 2.42 -16.10
N ARG A 110 -13.29 1.53 -15.48
CA ARG A 110 -13.78 0.52 -14.51
C ARG A 110 -12.92 0.45 -13.23
N PRO A 111 -12.39 1.57 -12.70
CA PRO A 111 -11.60 1.48 -11.48
C PRO A 111 -12.46 1.04 -10.31
N ILE A 112 -11.89 0.33 -9.34
CA ILE A 112 -12.57 -0.01 -8.09
C ILE A 112 -13.01 1.27 -7.36
N ASN A 113 -12.19 2.32 -7.45
CA ASN A 113 -12.53 3.66 -6.96
C ASN A 113 -11.78 4.72 -7.79
N HIS A 114 -12.38 5.90 -7.94
CA HIS A 114 -11.73 7.04 -8.60
C HIS A 114 -10.71 7.67 -7.65
N HIS A 115 -9.44 7.52 -7.98
CA HIS A 115 -8.33 8.05 -7.20
C HIS A 115 -7.22 8.57 -8.11
N ALA A 116 -6.47 9.58 -7.67
CA ALA A 116 -5.40 10.18 -8.47
C ALA A 116 -4.29 9.19 -8.84
N SER A 117 -4.03 8.15 -8.00
CA SER A 117 -3.07 7.10 -8.33
C SER A 117 -3.38 6.33 -9.60
N ASN A 118 -4.66 6.31 -10.05
CA ASN A 118 -5.05 5.66 -11.31
C ASN A 118 -4.47 6.38 -12.54
N LEU A 119 -4.07 7.65 -12.41
CA LEU A 119 -3.43 8.41 -13.48
C LEU A 119 -1.99 7.96 -13.74
N GLY A 120 -1.36 7.33 -12.75
CA GLY A 120 0.06 6.96 -12.81
C GLY A 120 0.40 6.15 -14.06
N CYS A 121 -0.42 5.17 -14.40
CA CYS A 121 -0.21 4.34 -15.59
C CYS A 121 -0.25 5.15 -16.89
N ALA A 122 -1.24 6.02 -17.07
CA ALA A 122 -1.39 6.80 -18.29
C ALA A 122 -0.27 7.85 -18.45
N ILE A 123 0.13 8.50 -17.35
CA ILE A 123 1.28 9.44 -17.36
C ILE A 123 2.57 8.69 -17.71
N ALA A 124 2.80 7.54 -17.07
CA ALA A 124 3.99 6.72 -17.34
C ALA A 124 4.03 6.22 -18.79
N TYR A 125 2.89 5.83 -19.34
CA TYR A 125 2.76 5.39 -20.71
C TYR A 125 3.13 6.48 -21.72
N ASP A 126 2.62 7.70 -21.54
CA ASP A 126 2.92 8.82 -22.42
C ASP A 126 4.43 9.15 -22.44
N ILE A 127 5.06 9.19 -21.26
CA ILE A 127 6.51 9.47 -21.14
C ILE A 127 7.35 8.30 -21.71
N ALA A 128 6.96 7.06 -21.44
CA ALA A 128 7.67 5.88 -21.94
C ALA A 128 7.60 5.77 -23.47
N ASN A 129 6.45 6.07 -24.06
CA ASN A 129 6.31 6.10 -25.54
C ASN A 129 7.22 7.17 -26.17
N GLU A 130 7.34 8.35 -25.57
CA GLU A 130 8.25 9.40 -26.02
C GLU A 130 9.72 8.94 -25.92
N ALA A 131 10.05 8.17 -24.88
CA ALA A 131 11.38 7.62 -24.67
C ALA A 131 11.68 6.39 -25.54
N GLY A 132 10.67 5.76 -26.13
CA GLY A 132 10.82 4.49 -26.86
C GLY A 132 11.07 3.28 -25.95
N VAL A 133 10.60 3.33 -24.68
CA VAL A 133 10.76 2.27 -23.68
C VAL A 133 9.40 1.80 -23.14
N LYS A 134 9.41 0.80 -22.27
CA LYS A 134 8.19 0.31 -21.62
C LYS A 134 7.89 1.08 -20.33
N ALA A 135 6.59 1.24 -20.04
CA ALA A 135 6.09 1.71 -18.76
C ALA A 135 5.58 0.54 -17.93
N TYR A 136 5.71 0.66 -16.60
CA TYR A 136 5.25 -0.33 -15.65
C TYR A 136 4.44 0.33 -14.52
N ILE A 137 3.51 -0.42 -13.94
CA ILE A 137 3.02 -0.20 -12.58
C ILE A 137 3.48 -1.36 -11.71
N TYR A 138 3.57 -1.15 -10.40
CA TYR A 138 4.11 -2.14 -9.49
C TYR A 138 3.27 -2.27 -8.23
N ASP A 139 2.99 -3.51 -7.80
CA ASP A 139 2.23 -3.87 -6.60
C ASP A 139 0.99 -2.98 -6.37
N PRO A 140 -0.04 -3.04 -7.24
CA PRO A 140 -1.28 -2.29 -7.03
C PRO A 140 -1.88 -2.53 -5.64
N VAL A 141 -2.58 -1.53 -5.10
CA VAL A 141 -3.26 -1.64 -3.80
C VAL A 141 -4.23 -2.83 -3.77
N THR A 142 -4.74 -3.18 -4.93
CA THR A 142 -5.76 -4.21 -5.18
C THR A 142 -5.19 -5.59 -5.44
N VAL A 143 -3.90 -5.82 -5.18
CA VAL A 143 -3.32 -7.17 -5.22
C VAL A 143 -4.15 -8.10 -4.33
N ASP A 144 -4.64 -9.19 -4.92
CA ASP A 144 -5.48 -10.17 -4.24
C ASP A 144 -5.04 -11.61 -4.57
N GLU A 145 -4.07 -12.08 -3.80
CA GLU A 145 -3.50 -13.43 -3.90
C GLU A 145 -3.91 -14.32 -2.72
N LEU A 146 -4.96 -13.91 -1.98
CA LEU A 146 -5.46 -14.67 -0.84
C LEU A 146 -5.78 -16.12 -1.24
N VAL A 147 -5.36 -17.06 -0.42
CA VAL A 147 -5.78 -18.47 -0.63
C VAL A 147 -7.28 -18.63 -0.34
N GLU A 148 -7.94 -19.52 -1.07
CA GLU A 148 -9.40 -19.70 -0.96
C GLU A 148 -9.89 -19.94 0.47
N LEU A 149 -9.13 -20.67 1.27
CA LEU A 149 -9.48 -20.97 2.66
C LEU A 149 -9.69 -19.72 3.51
N VAL A 150 -8.86 -18.68 3.34
CA VAL A 150 -8.94 -17.45 4.14
C VAL A 150 -10.00 -16.48 3.63
N ARG A 151 -10.55 -16.68 2.42
CA ARG A 151 -11.62 -15.84 1.87
C ARG A 151 -12.98 -16.12 2.51
N LEU A 152 -13.15 -17.27 3.12
CA LEU A 152 -14.44 -17.69 3.66
C LEU A 152 -14.76 -16.95 4.96
N THR A 153 -15.97 -16.42 5.03
CA THR A 153 -16.56 -15.84 6.23
C THR A 153 -17.74 -16.71 6.72
N GLY A 154 -18.38 -16.31 7.80
CA GLY A 154 -19.60 -16.95 8.27
C GLY A 154 -20.83 -16.72 7.38
N LEU A 155 -20.73 -15.85 6.37
CA LEU A 155 -21.81 -15.57 5.40
C LEU A 155 -21.35 -15.98 4.01
N LYS A 156 -22.15 -16.81 3.33
CA LYS A 156 -21.79 -17.41 2.03
C LYS A 156 -21.49 -16.38 0.93
N ASP A 157 -22.20 -15.27 0.94
CA ASP A 157 -22.15 -14.18 -0.05
C ASP A 157 -21.22 -13.04 0.35
N VAL A 158 -20.59 -13.12 1.53
CA VAL A 158 -19.58 -12.16 2.01
C VAL A 158 -18.22 -12.84 2.04
N ARG A 159 -17.33 -12.43 1.16
CA ARG A 159 -15.99 -13.01 1.03
C ARG A 159 -14.93 -11.97 1.30
N ARG A 160 -13.85 -12.35 1.96
CA ARG A 160 -12.68 -11.48 2.14
C ARG A 160 -11.97 -11.28 0.80
N VAL A 161 -11.48 -10.06 0.60
CA VAL A 161 -10.70 -9.66 -0.58
C VAL A 161 -9.35 -9.11 -0.13
N GLY A 162 -8.33 -9.24 -0.98
CA GLY A 162 -7.01 -8.67 -0.73
C GLY A 162 -7.03 -7.15 -0.98
N GLN A 163 -6.76 -6.37 0.08
CA GLN A 163 -6.54 -4.94 -0.05
C GLN A 163 -5.68 -4.44 1.12
N ALA A 164 -4.46 -3.96 0.81
CA ALA A 164 -3.51 -3.51 1.82
C ALA A 164 -2.43 -2.59 1.24
N HIS A 165 -1.47 -2.19 2.06
CA HIS A 165 -0.30 -1.42 1.64
C HIS A 165 0.76 -2.32 0.95
N ASN A 166 0.30 -3.06 -0.09
CA ASN A 166 1.04 -4.17 -0.70
C ASN A 166 2.45 -3.79 -1.16
N LEU A 167 2.60 -2.66 -1.86
CA LEU A 167 3.91 -2.16 -2.34
C LEU A 167 4.93 -2.02 -1.20
N ASN A 168 4.56 -1.33 -0.12
CA ASN A 168 5.49 -1.12 0.99
C ASN A 168 5.76 -2.43 1.77
N MET A 169 4.73 -3.24 1.99
CA MET A 169 4.86 -4.50 2.73
C MET A 169 5.72 -5.51 1.96
N ARG A 170 5.50 -5.66 0.64
CA ARG A 170 6.31 -6.56 -0.19
C ARG A 170 7.75 -6.08 -0.28
N ALA A 171 7.97 -4.78 -0.46
CA ALA A 171 9.32 -4.21 -0.48
C ALA A 171 10.06 -4.44 0.84
N ALA A 172 9.39 -4.26 2.00
CA ALA A 172 9.97 -4.52 3.32
C ALA A 172 10.31 -6.01 3.51
N ALA A 173 9.42 -6.92 3.09
CA ALA A 173 9.66 -8.37 3.15
C ALA A 173 10.88 -8.76 2.29
N MET A 174 10.93 -8.31 1.03
CA MET A 174 12.05 -8.61 0.12
C MET A 174 13.37 -8.02 0.63
N LYS A 175 13.35 -6.80 1.19
CA LYS A 175 14.52 -6.16 1.79
C LYS A 175 15.05 -6.99 2.95
N VAL A 176 14.19 -7.41 3.88
CA VAL A 176 14.59 -8.24 5.02
C VAL A 176 15.15 -9.58 4.56
N CYS A 177 14.52 -10.25 3.61
CA CYS A 177 15.04 -11.51 3.06
C CYS A 177 16.44 -11.32 2.47
N ARG A 178 16.65 -10.31 1.65
CA ARG A 178 17.96 -9.99 1.06
C ARG A 178 19.03 -9.71 2.13
N GLU A 179 18.72 -8.87 3.14
CA GLU A 179 19.65 -8.53 4.23
C GLU A 179 19.98 -9.71 5.13
N LYS A 180 19.10 -10.69 5.23
CA LYS A 180 19.28 -11.91 6.02
C LYS A 180 19.84 -13.08 5.21
N GLY A 181 20.06 -12.90 3.91
CA GLY A 181 20.58 -13.95 3.03
C GLY A 181 19.63 -15.12 2.82
N VAL A 182 18.31 -14.86 2.88
CA VAL A 182 17.27 -15.86 2.58
C VAL A 182 16.52 -15.47 1.33
N ASP A 183 16.02 -16.47 0.59
CA ASP A 183 15.26 -16.24 -0.61
C ASP A 183 13.79 -15.94 -0.29
N TYR A 184 13.30 -14.78 -0.72
CA TYR A 184 11.90 -14.34 -0.53
C TYR A 184 10.90 -15.32 -1.16
N TYR A 185 11.27 -15.92 -2.30
CA TYR A 185 10.39 -16.83 -3.04
C TYR A 185 10.29 -18.24 -2.42
N SER A 186 11.03 -18.52 -1.36
CA SER A 186 10.94 -19.75 -0.59
C SER A 186 10.74 -19.54 0.92
N SER A 187 10.47 -18.28 1.33
CA SER A 187 10.30 -17.89 2.73
C SER A 187 8.85 -17.57 3.09
N ASN A 188 8.55 -17.63 4.40
CA ASN A 188 7.34 -17.09 4.99
C ASN A 188 7.66 -15.83 5.80
N VAL A 189 7.11 -14.69 5.41
CA VAL A 189 7.33 -13.41 6.07
C VAL A 189 6.00 -12.77 6.43
N ALA A 190 5.80 -12.44 7.71
CA ALA A 190 4.65 -11.67 8.16
C ALA A 190 5.05 -10.21 8.32
N VAL A 191 4.31 -9.29 7.71
CA VAL A 191 4.62 -7.86 7.71
C VAL A 191 3.47 -7.08 8.32
N ALA A 192 3.77 -6.15 9.21
CA ALA A 192 2.83 -5.13 9.69
C ALA A 192 3.26 -3.76 9.16
N HIS A 193 2.43 -3.14 8.33
CA HIS A 193 2.55 -1.76 7.93
C HIS A 193 1.84 -0.88 8.96
N LEU A 194 2.60 -0.05 9.65
CA LEU A 194 2.18 0.79 10.77
C LEU A 194 2.14 2.26 10.32
N GLY A 195 0.98 2.70 9.84
CA GLY A 195 0.75 4.04 9.33
C GLY A 195 -0.53 4.67 9.87
N GLY A 196 -1.08 5.68 9.19
CA GLY A 196 -2.40 6.24 9.47
C GLY A 196 -3.51 5.18 9.41
N GLY A 197 -3.38 4.22 8.48
CA GLY A 197 -4.02 2.90 8.51
C GLY A 197 -3.00 1.83 8.86
N ILE A 198 -3.41 0.77 9.56
CA ILE A 198 -2.57 -0.39 9.85
C ILE A 198 -3.12 -1.60 9.11
N THR A 199 -2.27 -2.23 8.30
CA THR A 199 -2.58 -3.49 7.61
C THR A 199 -1.45 -4.48 7.81
N LEU A 200 -1.79 -5.77 7.82
CA LEU A 200 -0.79 -6.82 7.96
C LEU A 200 -0.92 -7.81 6.82
N SER A 201 0.18 -8.43 6.41
CA SER A 201 0.20 -9.43 5.34
C SER A 201 1.08 -10.61 5.70
N LEU A 202 0.72 -11.76 5.17
CA LEU A 202 1.55 -12.97 5.19
C LEU A 202 2.03 -13.27 3.77
N HIS A 203 3.33 -13.19 3.58
CA HIS A 203 3.99 -13.57 2.34
C HIS A 203 4.47 -15.02 2.46
N SER A 204 4.18 -15.83 1.46
CA SER A 204 4.66 -17.21 1.38
C SER A 204 5.00 -17.55 -0.07
N ASN A 205 6.21 -18.04 -0.31
CA ASN A 205 6.70 -18.39 -1.63
C ASN A 205 6.50 -17.26 -2.67
N GLY A 206 6.80 -16.02 -2.29
CA GLY A 206 6.73 -14.84 -3.15
C GLY A 206 5.32 -14.24 -3.35
N ARG A 207 4.27 -14.81 -2.72
CA ARG A 207 2.88 -14.37 -2.85
C ARG A 207 2.33 -13.85 -1.53
N ILE A 208 1.35 -12.95 -1.58
CA ILE A 208 0.62 -12.44 -0.42
C ILE A 208 -0.61 -13.31 -0.18
N ILE A 209 -0.47 -14.35 0.66
CA ILE A 209 -1.47 -15.42 0.81
C ILE A 209 -2.56 -15.14 1.85
N ASP A 210 -2.35 -14.18 2.76
CA ASP A 210 -3.34 -13.68 3.71
C ASP A 210 -3.03 -12.23 4.08
N ILE A 211 -4.06 -11.49 4.43
CA ILE A 211 -3.99 -10.09 4.84
C ILE A 211 -4.88 -9.90 6.07
N VAL A 212 -4.50 -9.00 6.96
CA VAL A 212 -5.39 -8.41 7.95
C VAL A 212 -5.57 -6.94 7.54
N SER A 213 -6.74 -6.63 6.98
CA SER A 213 -7.09 -5.31 6.51
C SER A 213 -7.36 -4.33 7.66
N ASP A 214 -7.52 -3.05 7.35
CA ASP A 214 -7.71 -1.97 8.34
C ASP A 214 -9.12 -1.98 8.98
N ASP A 215 -10.02 -2.85 8.53
CA ASP A 215 -11.36 -3.07 9.09
C ASP A 215 -11.50 -4.39 9.87
N GLU A 216 -10.57 -5.32 9.72
CA GLU A 216 -10.57 -6.61 10.43
C GLU A 216 -9.35 -6.81 11.37
N GLY A 217 -8.51 -5.80 11.48
CA GLY A 217 -7.28 -5.78 12.25
C GLY A 217 -7.28 -4.80 13.43
N PRO A 218 -6.09 -4.38 13.86
CA PRO A 218 -5.96 -3.38 14.91
C PRO A 218 -6.60 -2.06 14.47
N PHE A 219 -7.14 -1.31 15.42
CA PHE A 219 -7.39 0.09 15.14
C PHE A 219 -6.05 0.83 14.91
N SER A 220 -6.11 1.93 14.21
CA SER A 220 -4.93 2.72 13.82
C SER A 220 -5.15 4.20 14.16
N PRO A 221 -4.26 5.11 13.81
CA PRO A 221 -4.50 6.54 13.99
C PRO A 221 -5.86 7.03 13.44
N GLU A 222 -6.31 6.54 12.29
CA GLU A 222 -7.52 7.03 11.62
C GLU A 222 -8.62 5.98 11.42
N ARG A 223 -8.32 4.69 11.64
CA ARG A 223 -9.23 3.58 11.38
C ARG A 223 -9.72 2.95 12.67
N ALA A 224 -10.99 2.57 12.69
CA ALA A 224 -11.61 1.95 13.86
C ALA A 224 -11.13 0.50 14.09
N GLY A 225 -10.62 -0.16 13.05
CA GLY A 225 -10.23 -1.57 13.11
C GLY A 225 -11.40 -2.50 13.38
N LEU A 226 -11.09 -3.67 13.91
CA LEU A 226 -12.09 -4.66 14.29
C LEU A 226 -12.98 -4.18 15.44
N ILE A 227 -14.25 -4.02 15.16
CA ILE A 227 -15.30 -3.77 16.16
C ILE A 227 -16.22 -5.00 16.18
N PRO A 228 -16.68 -5.47 17.37
CA PRO A 228 -17.67 -6.53 17.41
C PRO A 228 -18.93 -6.15 16.62
N ASP A 229 -19.32 -7.00 15.65
CA ASP A 229 -20.34 -6.71 14.65
C ASP A 229 -21.67 -6.22 15.27
N TYR A 230 -22.14 -6.89 16.33
CA TYR A 230 -23.39 -6.51 16.99
C TYR A 230 -23.33 -5.13 17.66
N LEU A 231 -22.17 -4.71 18.15
CA LEU A 231 -21.98 -3.39 18.72
C LEU A 231 -21.97 -2.33 17.62
N MET A 232 -21.38 -2.64 16.47
CA MET A 232 -21.36 -1.73 15.33
C MET A 232 -22.77 -1.52 14.75
N VAL A 233 -23.55 -2.59 14.56
CA VAL A 233 -24.95 -2.49 14.11
C VAL A 233 -25.77 -1.63 15.06
N ARG A 234 -25.66 -1.84 16.39
CA ARG A 234 -26.36 -1.02 17.39
C ARG A 234 -25.93 0.46 17.35
N LYS A 235 -24.64 0.73 17.09
CA LYS A 235 -24.14 2.11 16.99
C LYS A 235 -24.70 2.80 15.74
N ILE A 236 -24.71 2.14 14.59
CA ILE A 236 -25.29 2.66 13.35
C ILE A 236 -26.77 3.02 13.58
N GLU A 237 -27.55 2.11 14.17
CA GLU A 237 -28.95 2.33 14.47
C GLU A 237 -29.17 3.50 15.45
N LYS A 238 -28.42 3.49 16.57
CA LYS A 238 -28.50 4.53 17.61
C LYS A 238 -28.20 5.92 17.09
N ASP A 239 -27.12 6.04 16.30
CA ASP A 239 -26.62 7.32 15.78
C ASP A 239 -27.32 7.69 14.44
N LYS A 240 -28.22 6.82 13.93
CA LYS A 240 -28.94 6.98 12.67
C LYS A 240 -28.02 7.26 11.48
N LEU A 241 -26.92 6.51 11.42
CA LEU A 241 -25.93 6.67 10.37
C LEU A 241 -26.43 6.02 9.06
N ASP A 242 -26.30 6.73 7.96
CA ASP A 242 -26.36 6.16 6.65
C ASP A 242 -25.02 5.46 6.28
N TYR A 243 -24.95 4.88 5.09
CA TYR A 243 -23.73 4.22 4.61
C TYR A 243 -22.51 5.15 4.68
N ASN A 244 -22.63 6.39 4.20
CA ASN A 244 -21.51 7.32 4.17
C ASN A 244 -21.08 7.76 5.58
N GLY A 245 -22.05 7.97 6.48
CA GLY A 245 -21.80 8.26 7.90
C GLY A 245 -21.06 7.10 8.59
N ALA A 246 -21.50 5.86 8.35
CA ALA A 246 -20.83 4.68 8.90
C ALA A 246 -19.40 4.52 8.34
N MET A 247 -19.20 4.68 7.04
CA MET A 247 -17.86 4.62 6.42
C MET A 247 -16.95 5.72 6.92
N LYS A 248 -17.44 6.95 7.09
CA LYS A 248 -16.67 8.05 7.66
C LYS A 248 -16.23 7.76 9.11
N LEU A 249 -17.15 7.20 9.92
CA LEU A 249 -16.86 6.80 11.30
C LEU A 249 -15.73 5.76 11.34
N LEU A 250 -15.81 4.72 10.49
CA LEU A 250 -14.85 3.62 10.48
C LEU A 250 -13.48 4.03 9.91
N GLN A 251 -13.45 4.83 8.85
CA GLN A 251 -12.24 5.07 8.06
C GLN A 251 -11.52 6.40 8.36
N ARG A 252 -12.17 7.36 9.05
CA ARG A 252 -11.59 8.69 9.28
C ARG A 252 -11.77 9.24 10.69
N GLN A 253 -12.70 8.69 11.46
CA GLN A 253 -13.04 9.15 12.79
C GLN A 253 -12.81 8.07 13.86
N GLY A 254 -12.27 6.93 13.44
CA GLY A 254 -11.91 5.82 14.32
C GLY A 254 -10.50 5.99 14.91
N GLY A 255 -10.08 5.01 15.69
CA GLY A 255 -8.73 4.91 16.22
C GLY A 255 -8.35 6.08 17.14
N LEU A 256 -7.09 6.53 17.06
CA LEU A 256 -6.59 7.63 17.89
C LEU A 256 -7.41 8.91 17.70
N THR A 257 -7.89 9.16 16.48
CA THR A 257 -8.77 10.29 16.19
C THR A 257 -10.04 10.26 17.04
N SER A 258 -10.61 9.08 17.28
CA SER A 258 -11.82 8.92 18.12
C SER A 258 -11.56 9.19 19.59
N TYR A 259 -10.39 8.81 20.11
CA TYR A 259 -10.05 8.96 21.52
C TYR A 259 -9.49 10.35 21.86
N PHE A 260 -8.64 10.90 20.96
CA PHE A 260 -7.84 12.10 21.27
C PHE A 260 -8.04 13.26 20.28
N GLY A 261 -8.88 13.10 19.26
CA GLY A 261 -9.11 14.13 18.24
C GLY A 261 -7.91 14.36 17.31
N THR A 262 -6.90 13.50 17.36
CA THR A 262 -5.70 13.57 16.49
C THR A 262 -5.35 12.21 15.88
N SER A 263 -4.90 12.23 14.64
CA SER A 263 -4.31 11.08 13.97
C SER A 263 -2.77 11.05 14.04
N ASP A 264 -2.16 12.01 14.70
CA ASP A 264 -0.71 12.01 14.90
C ASP A 264 -0.34 11.12 16.08
N SER A 265 0.13 9.91 15.80
CA SER A 265 0.55 8.94 16.83
C SER A 265 1.67 9.45 17.73
N ARG A 266 2.51 10.39 17.26
CA ARG A 266 3.60 10.98 18.04
C ARG A 266 3.05 11.87 19.18
N VAL A 267 1.91 12.53 18.94
CA VAL A 267 1.23 13.33 19.97
C VAL A 267 0.73 12.42 21.08
N VAL A 268 0.08 11.29 20.73
CA VAL A 268 -0.44 10.33 21.70
C VAL A 268 0.69 9.61 22.44
N GLU A 269 1.77 9.24 21.75
CA GLU A 269 2.98 8.68 22.35
C GLU A 269 3.55 9.63 23.41
N LYS A 270 3.68 10.92 23.09
CA LYS A 270 4.14 11.93 24.04
C LYS A 270 3.22 12.08 25.25
N MET A 271 1.90 12.11 25.06
CA MET A 271 0.93 12.13 26.17
C MET A 271 1.12 10.93 27.09
N ALA A 272 1.31 9.74 26.52
CA ALA A 272 1.56 8.51 27.27
C ALA A 272 2.88 8.58 28.08
N GLU A 273 3.97 9.13 27.51
CA GLU A 273 5.26 9.36 28.16
C GLU A 273 5.13 10.39 29.32
N GLU A 274 4.28 11.40 29.16
CA GLU A 274 3.99 12.41 30.18
C GLU A 274 3.07 11.90 31.30
N GLY A 275 2.62 10.64 31.22
CA GLY A 275 1.86 9.97 32.28
C GLY A 275 0.34 10.01 32.10
N ASP A 276 -0.18 10.40 30.92
CA ASP A 276 -1.60 10.30 30.61
C ASP A 276 -1.99 8.81 30.53
N HIS A 277 -2.79 8.38 31.48
CA HIS A 277 -3.21 6.98 31.62
C HIS A 277 -4.04 6.49 30.43
N ASP A 278 -4.93 7.33 29.89
CA ASP A 278 -5.78 6.95 28.77
C ASP A 278 -4.94 6.82 27.49
N ALA A 279 -3.97 7.72 27.30
CA ALA A 279 -3.02 7.63 26.19
C ALA A 279 -2.16 6.37 26.29
N GLN A 280 -1.66 6.03 27.49
CA GLN A 280 -0.90 4.78 27.71
C GLN A 280 -1.75 3.56 27.33
N LEU A 281 -2.97 3.47 27.86
CA LEU A 281 -3.86 2.34 27.63
C LEU A 281 -4.25 2.19 26.16
N VAL A 282 -4.60 3.28 25.49
CA VAL A 282 -5.04 3.24 24.08
C VAL A 282 -3.87 2.94 23.16
N TYR A 283 -2.70 3.51 23.41
CA TYR A 283 -1.49 3.26 22.61
C TYR A 283 -1.01 1.80 22.75
N GLU A 284 -1.03 1.27 23.96
CA GLU A 284 -0.72 -0.14 24.24
C GLU A 284 -1.76 -1.08 23.61
N ALA A 285 -3.06 -0.75 23.66
CA ALA A 285 -4.11 -1.52 23.01
C ALA A 285 -3.94 -1.59 21.50
N MET A 286 -3.46 -0.51 20.87
CA MET A 286 -3.13 -0.50 19.45
C MET A 286 -1.96 -1.45 19.15
N ALA A 287 -0.89 -1.45 19.97
CA ALA A 287 0.23 -2.37 19.83
C ALA A 287 -0.17 -3.83 20.04
N LEU A 288 -0.99 -4.13 21.05
CA LEU A 288 -1.58 -5.46 21.27
C LEU A 288 -2.41 -5.91 20.07
N GLY A 289 -3.15 -5.00 19.44
CA GLY A 289 -3.91 -5.28 18.22
C GLY A 289 -3.02 -5.74 17.08
N VAL A 290 -1.88 -5.08 16.87
CA VAL A 290 -0.85 -5.48 15.87
C VAL A 290 -0.30 -6.87 16.19
N ALA A 291 0.06 -7.12 17.45
CA ALA A 291 0.57 -8.42 17.89
C ALA A 291 -0.43 -9.56 17.61
N ARG A 292 -1.72 -9.34 17.93
CA ARG A 292 -2.82 -10.28 17.62
C ARG A 292 -2.96 -10.54 16.12
N GLY A 293 -2.84 -9.50 15.29
CA GLY A 293 -2.90 -9.63 13.84
C GLY A 293 -1.76 -10.47 13.29
N LEU A 294 -0.52 -10.27 13.77
CA LEU A 294 0.63 -11.09 13.39
C LEU A 294 0.47 -12.55 13.81
N ALA A 295 -0.05 -12.80 15.01
CA ALA A 295 -0.34 -14.15 15.48
C ALA A 295 -1.42 -14.84 14.61
N ARG A 296 -2.48 -14.11 14.24
CA ARG A 296 -3.51 -14.58 13.32
C ARG A 296 -2.93 -15.06 11.99
N LEU A 297 -2.04 -14.26 11.38
CA LEU A 297 -1.39 -14.61 10.13
C LEU A 297 -0.49 -15.85 10.26
N ALA A 298 0.26 -15.96 11.36
CA ALA A 298 1.17 -17.07 11.59
C ALA A 298 0.46 -18.43 11.66
N VAL A 299 -0.81 -18.48 12.06
CA VAL A 299 -1.59 -19.73 12.15
C VAL A 299 -1.73 -20.40 10.78
N LEU A 300 -1.89 -19.63 9.69
CA LEU A 300 -2.07 -20.20 8.35
C LEU A 300 -0.86 -21.07 7.92
N VAL A 301 0.34 -20.66 8.29
CA VAL A 301 1.59 -21.41 8.05
C VAL A 301 2.02 -22.26 9.25
N LYS A 302 1.11 -22.52 10.22
CA LYS A 302 1.34 -23.35 11.41
C LYS A 302 2.56 -22.88 12.23
N GLY A 303 2.72 -21.57 12.38
CA GLY A 303 3.81 -20.92 13.09
C GLY A 303 5.17 -20.92 12.36
N LYS A 304 5.24 -21.42 11.15
CA LYS A 304 6.49 -21.44 10.36
C LYS A 304 6.69 -20.09 9.65
N VAL A 305 7.02 -19.07 10.42
CA VAL A 305 7.32 -17.72 9.90
C VAL A 305 8.81 -17.46 10.14
N ASP A 306 9.52 -17.13 9.06
CA ASP A 306 10.97 -16.88 9.12
C ASP A 306 11.27 -15.53 9.77
N TYR A 307 10.48 -14.50 9.42
CA TYR A 307 10.60 -13.15 9.96
C TYR A 307 9.26 -12.47 10.12
N PHE A 308 9.11 -11.71 11.22
CA PHE A 308 8.06 -10.73 11.45
C PHE A 308 8.65 -9.33 11.22
N VAL A 309 8.06 -8.56 10.32
CA VAL A 309 8.58 -7.25 9.90
C VAL A 309 7.62 -6.15 10.32
N LEU A 310 8.14 -5.15 11.04
CA LEU A 310 7.41 -3.92 11.37
C LEU A 310 7.91 -2.80 10.45
N THR A 311 7.02 -2.18 9.68
CA THR A 311 7.34 -1.10 8.74
C THR A 311 6.30 0.02 8.80
N GLY A 312 6.47 1.09 8.01
CA GLY A 312 5.60 2.26 8.05
C GLY A 312 6.09 3.36 8.99
N GLY A 313 5.35 4.46 9.05
CA GLY A 313 5.76 5.67 9.79
C GLY A 313 5.82 5.47 11.30
N ILE A 314 4.89 4.70 11.89
CA ILE A 314 4.89 4.43 13.34
C ILE A 314 6.07 3.53 13.74
N ALA A 315 6.64 2.75 12.80
CA ALA A 315 7.81 1.93 13.10
C ALA A 315 9.08 2.74 13.44
N TYR A 316 9.09 4.06 13.28
CA TYR A 316 10.11 4.93 13.86
C TYR A 316 10.03 5.02 15.41
N SER A 317 8.85 4.81 15.99
CA SER A 317 8.68 4.71 17.43
C SER A 317 9.27 3.41 17.94
N LYS A 318 10.38 3.50 18.69
CA LYS A 318 11.01 2.33 19.32
C LYS A 318 10.11 1.76 20.41
N SER A 319 9.45 2.62 21.20
CA SER A 319 8.55 2.23 22.27
C SER A 319 7.39 1.40 21.74
N PHE A 320 6.74 1.83 20.64
CA PHE A 320 5.66 1.09 20.02
C PHE A 320 6.13 -0.29 19.49
N CYS A 321 7.27 -0.31 18.80
CA CYS A 321 7.82 -1.56 18.30
C CYS A 321 8.19 -2.55 19.42
N GLU A 322 8.71 -2.06 20.53
CA GLU A 322 9.02 -2.92 21.71
C GLU A 322 7.72 -3.43 22.38
N MET A 323 6.66 -2.62 22.50
CA MET A 323 5.36 -3.11 22.97
C MET A 323 4.81 -4.24 22.09
N VAL A 324 4.88 -4.09 20.76
CA VAL A 324 4.46 -5.16 19.83
C VAL A 324 5.30 -6.43 20.05
N LYS A 325 6.62 -6.29 20.22
CA LYS A 325 7.53 -7.42 20.45
C LYS A 325 7.32 -8.07 21.82
N ASP A 326 7.00 -7.28 22.85
CA ASP A 326 6.70 -7.81 24.19
C ASP A 326 5.52 -8.79 24.13
N TYR A 327 4.45 -8.42 23.42
CA TYR A 327 3.28 -9.28 23.22
C TYR A 327 3.50 -10.44 22.25
N ALA A 328 4.28 -10.24 21.17
CA ALA A 328 4.37 -11.19 20.05
C ALA A 328 5.74 -11.84 19.88
N GLY A 329 6.74 -11.50 20.70
CA GLY A 329 8.12 -11.97 20.54
C GLY A 329 8.28 -13.48 20.61
N PHE A 330 7.37 -14.17 21.29
CA PHE A 330 7.33 -15.63 21.33
C PHE A 330 7.04 -16.29 19.97
N LEU A 331 6.48 -15.53 19.00
CA LEU A 331 6.17 -16.03 17.66
C LEU A 331 7.43 -16.26 16.81
N GLY A 332 8.51 -15.49 17.03
CA GLY A 332 9.73 -15.63 16.23
C GLY A 332 10.60 -14.40 16.13
N LYS A 333 11.31 -14.27 15.01
CA LYS A 333 12.31 -13.21 14.78
C LYS A 333 11.67 -11.94 14.25
N PHE A 334 11.80 -10.84 14.99
CA PHE A 334 11.32 -9.52 14.59
C PHE A 334 12.43 -8.68 13.94
N VAL A 335 12.08 -7.97 12.86
CA VAL A 335 12.92 -6.98 12.18
C VAL A 335 12.10 -5.70 12.01
N VAL A 336 12.71 -4.55 12.31
CA VAL A 336 12.06 -3.24 12.12
C VAL A 336 12.70 -2.55 10.93
N VAL A 337 11.86 -2.16 9.96
CA VAL A 337 12.23 -1.44 8.74
C VAL A 337 11.37 -0.18 8.67
N PRO A 338 11.74 0.89 9.40
CA PRO A 338 10.90 2.08 9.51
C PRO A 338 10.69 2.81 8.19
N GLY A 339 9.53 3.45 8.07
CA GLY A 339 9.21 4.35 6.97
C GLY A 339 8.52 3.67 5.79
N GLU A 340 8.20 4.51 4.82
CA GLU A 340 7.57 4.14 3.56
C GLU A 340 8.51 4.51 2.43
N ASN A 341 9.09 3.52 1.78
CA ASN A 341 10.03 3.72 0.67
C ASN A 341 9.35 3.41 -0.67
N GLU A 342 8.12 3.93 -0.87
CA GLU A 342 7.32 3.63 -2.08
C GLU A 342 8.06 3.95 -3.37
N MET A 343 8.74 5.10 -3.45
CA MET A 343 9.47 5.49 -4.66
C MET A 343 10.65 4.56 -4.94
N GLN A 344 11.38 4.16 -3.89
CA GLN A 344 12.46 3.18 -4.00
C GLN A 344 11.92 1.79 -4.39
N ALA A 345 10.80 1.38 -3.79
CA ALA A 345 10.16 0.10 -4.11
C ALA A 345 9.73 0.00 -5.58
N LEU A 346 9.20 1.10 -6.13
CA LEU A 346 8.85 1.21 -7.55
C LEU A 346 10.11 1.13 -8.43
N ALA A 347 11.16 1.87 -8.10
CA ALA A 347 12.43 1.85 -8.84
C ALA A 347 13.06 0.45 -8.84
N ASP A 348 13.16 -0.18 -7.67
CA ASP A 348 13.70 -1.53 -7.51
C ASP A 348 12.87 -2.56 -8.30
N GLY A 349 11.54 -2.43 -8.32
CA GLY A 349 10.64 -3.25 -9.11
C GLY A 349 10.92 -3.13 -10.61
N CYS A 350 11.04 -1.91 -11.10
CA CYS A 350 11.38 -1.64 -12.50
C CYS A 350 12.75 -2.24 -12.87
N LEU A 351 13.75 -2.08 -11.99
CA LEU A 351 15.08 -2.64 -12.18
C LEU A 351 15.06 -4.16 -12.30
N ARG A 352 14.30 -4.86 -11.45
CA ARG A 352 14.18 -6.33 -11.53
C ARG A 352 13.60 -6.77 -12.88
N VAL A 353 12.61 -6.04 -13.40
CA VAL A 353 12.06 -6.33 -14.73
C VAL A 353 13.11 -6.06 -15.84
N LEU A 354 13.77 -4.91 -15.80
CA LEU A 354 14.79 -4.55 -16.78
C LEU A 354 16.03 -5.45 -16.72
N GLY A 355 16.32 -6.03 -15.55
CA GLY A 355 17.40 -7.00 -15.32
C GLY A 355 17.01 -8.46 -15.65
N GLY A 356 15.73 -8.72 -15.94
CA GLY A 356 15.24 -10.08 -16.21
C GLY A 356 15.05 -10.95 -14.96
N GLU A 357 15.13 -10.36 -13.77
CA GLU A 357 14.90 -11.06 -12.49
C GLU A 357 13.40 -11.25 -12.21
N GLU A 358 12.55 -10.41 -12.82
CA GLU A 358 11.11 -10.46 -12.70
C GLU A 358 10.46 -10.27 -14.09
N THR A 359 9.42 -11.04 -14.36
CA THR A 359 8.64 -10.89 -15.60
C THR A 359 7.40 -10.05 -15.30
N ALA A 360 7.18 -8.99 -16.06
CA ALA A 360 5.98 -8.18 -15.93
C ALA A 360 4.74 -8.94 -16.42
N HIS A 361 3.67 -8.86 -15.65
CA HIS A 361 2.35 -9.34 -16.05
C HIS A 361 1.78 -8.47 -17.18
N ILE A 362 0.93 -9.06 -17.99
CA ILE A 362 0.07 -8.36 -18.94
C ILE A 362 -1.35 -8.39 -18.40
N TYR A 363 -1.99 -7.25 -18.34
CA TYR A 363 -3.40 -7.17 -17.95
C TYR A 363 -4.30 -7.53 -19.12
N GLY A 364 -5.03 -8.64 -18.98
CA GLY A 364 -5.88 -9.17 -20.04
C GLY A 364 -6.06 -10.68 -19.95
#